data_754c029a1b3f3c0552febe9570cdd18d
#
_entry.id   754c029a1b3f3c0552febe9570cdd18d
#
_cell.length_a   1.000
_cell.length_b   1.000
_cell.length_c   1.000
_cell.angle_alpha   90.00
_cell.angle_beta   90.00
_cell.angle_gamma   90.00
#
_symmetry.space_group_name_H-M   'P 1'
#
loop_
_entity.id
_entity.type
_entity.pdbx_description
1 polymer ?
#
loop_
_entity_poly.entity_id
_entity_poly.type
_entity_poly.pdbx_seq_one_letter_code
_entity_poly.pdbx_strand_id
1 'polypeptide(L)'
;ALIPVIAAYFGVTQVGWSVGNGGVVKLTAESALLLCAGAYIAQLAAVYILGEYINWMSRSFGVTGDESQRHYEGTALAVYSSTPMMLAGIVLIYPQLWVVASVFILAACYSVYLIYEGIPILMNIPKERGFIYASSVITVGLVLAVVVLVATVIVWGAGFGPIYTN
;
A
#
# COMPACT_ATOMS: atom_id res chain seq x y z
N ALA A 1 0.55 -7.62 -6.38
CA ALA A 1 1.32 -6.38 -6.55
C ALA A 1 1.18 -5.78 -7.97
N LEU A 2 1.08 -6.58 -9.03
CA LEU A 2 0.96 -6.08 -10.42
C LEU A 2 -0.43 -5.51 -10.76
N ILE A 3 -1.48 -5.96 -10.09
CA ILE A 3 -2.88 -5.56 -10.39
C ILE A 3 -3.06 -4.02 -10.35
N PRO A 4 -2.71 -3.31 -9.28
CA PRO A 4 -2.91 -1.86 -9.22
C PRO A 4 -2.09 -1.11 -10.27
N VAL A 5 -0.89 -1.61 -10.58
CA VAL A 5 0.02 -0.97 -11.55
C VAL A 5 -0.53 -1.07 -12.96
N ILE A 6 -0.97 -2.27 -13.37
CA ILE A 6 -1.58 -2.50 -14.69
C ILE A 6 -2.89 -1.71 -14.81
N ALA A 7 -3.74 -1.78 -13.78
CA ALA A 7 -5.00 -1.04 -13.74
C ALA A 7 -4.79 0.47 -13.85
N ALA A 8 -3.82 1.01 -13.09
CA ALA A 8 -3.47 2.43 -13.15
C ALA A 8 -2.96 2.83 -14.53
N TYR A 9 -2.07 2.05 -15.14
CA TYR A 9 -1.55 2.34 -16.46
C TYR A 9 -2.68 2.46 -17.49
N PHE A 10 -3.58 1.48 -17.54
CA PHE A 10 -4.74 1.55 -18.46
C PHE A 10 -5.68 2.71 -18.10
N GLY A 11 -5.95 2.94 -16.82
CA GLY A 11 -6.82 4.01 -16.38
C GLY A 11 -6.32 5.38 -16.78
N VAL A 12 -5.04 5.70 -16.57
CA VAL A 12 -4.50 7.04 -16.84
C VAL A 12 -4.18 7.28 -18.33
N THR A 13 -3.94 6.21 -19.12
CA THR A 13 -3.63 6.36 -20.56
C THR A 13 -4.86 6.26 -21.44
N GLN A 14 -5.81 5.38 -21.14
CA GLN A 14 -6.97 5.12 -21.99
C GLN A 14 -8.22 5.88 -21.52
N VAL A 15 -8.54 5.80 -20.24
CA VAL A 15 -9.74 6.43 -19.68
C VAL A 15 -9.48 7.90 -19.36
N GLY A 16 -8.41 8.19 -18.65
CA GLY A 16 -8.03 9.54 -18.20
C GLY A 16 -8.71 9.96 -16.91
N TRP A 17 -8.20 11.03 -16.32
CA TRP A 17 -8.70 11.63 -15.09
C TRP A 17 -9.74 12.69 -15.39
N SER A 18 -10.85 12.67 -14.68
CA SER A 18 -11.78 13.79 -14.62
C SER A 18 -11.91 14.30 -13.19
N VAL A 19 -11.65 15.57 -12.97
CA VAL A 19 -11.86 16.25 -11.69
C VAL A 19 -12.99 17.25 -11.88
N GLY A 20 -14.18 16.89 -11.42
CA GLY A 20 -15.37 17.74 -11.56
C GLY A 20 -15.83 17.94 -13.01
N ASN A 21 -16.27 19.15 -13.35
CA ASN A 21 -16.78 19.53 -14.68
C ASN A 21 -15.66 19.87 -15.68
N GLY A 22 -14.41 19.58 -15.35
CA GLY A 22 -13.27 19.74 -16.25
C GLY A 22 -13.18 18.61 -17.28
N GLY A 23 -12.49 18.85 -18.37
CA GLY A 23 -12.23 17.84 -19.41
C GLY A 23 -11.44 16.65 -18.87
N VAL A 24 -11.49 15.56 -19.62
CA VAL A 24 -10.70 14.36 -19.31
C VAL A 24 -9.24 14.61 -19.68
N VAL A 25 -8.34 14.44 -18.71
CA VAL A 25 -6.89 14.59 -18.90
C VAL A 25 -6.25 13.22 -18.92
N LYS A 26 -5.43 12.93 -19.91
CA LYS A 26 -4.70 11.67 -20.06
C LYS A 26 -3.21 11.89 -19.94
N LEU A 27 -2.48 10.87 -19.49
CA LEU A 27 -1.03 10.87 -19.45
C LEU A 27 -0.45 10.29 -20.74
N THR A 28 0.77 10.77 -21.10
CA THR A 28 1.56 10.12 -22.14
C THR A 28 1.98 8.72 -21.70
N ALA A 29 2.08 7.78 -22.65
CA ALA A 29 2.42 6.39 -22.34
C ALA A 29 3.78 6.26 -21.64
N GLU A 30 4.76 7.07 -22.03
CA GLU A 30 6.11 7.06 -21.42
C GLU A 30 6.07 7.54 -19.96
N SER A 31 5.40 8.66 -19.70
CA SER A 31 5.24 9.18 -18.34
C SER A 31 4.44 8.21 -17.45
N ALA A 32 3.36 7.64 -17.98
CA ALA A 32 2.56 6.65 -17.26
C ALA A 32 3.39 5.41 -16.89
N LEU A 33 4.23 4.91 -17.80
CA LEU A 33 5.10 3.76 -17.54
C LEU A 33 6.09 4.05 -16.41
N LEU A 34 6.76 5.21 -16.45
CA LEU A 34 7.73 5.61 -15.44
C LEU A 34 7.07 5.73 -14.05
N LEU A 35 5.92 6.40 -13.97
CA LEU A 35 5.17 6.56 -12.73
C LEU A 35 4.66 5.21 -12.17
N CYS A 36 4.17 4.34 -13.04
CA CYS A 36 3.72 3.01 -12.67
C CYS A 36 4.88 2.12 -12.17
N ALA A 37 6.05 2.21 -12.82
CA ALA A 37 7.24 1.49 -12.36
C ALA A 37 7.70 1.99 -10.97
N GLY A 38 7.73 3.30 -10.76
CA GLY A 38 8.02 3.89 -9.46
C GLY A 38 7.03 3.47 -8.38
N ALA A 39 5.74 3.49 -8.68
CA ALA A 39 4.68 3.05 -7.77
C ALA A 39 4.82 1.56 -7.42
N TYR A 40 5.18 0.71 -8.39
CA TYR A 40 5.42 -0.72 -8.15
C TYR A 40 6.57 -0.95 -7.18
N ILE A 41 7.71 -0.27 -7.39
CA ILE A 41 8.87 -0.38 -6.51
C ILE A 41 8.54 0.14 -5.11
N ALA A 42 7.88 1.29 -5.01
CA ALA A 42 7.46 1.87 -3.72
C ALA A 42 6.52 0.94 -2.94
N GLN A 43 5.57 0.31 -3.63
CA GLN A 43 4.65 -0.66 -3.02
C GLN A 43 5.37 -1.89 -2.48
N LEU A 44 6.31 -2.47 -3.23
CA LEU A 44 7.10 -3.61 -2.78
C LEU A 44 7.98 -3.23 -1.59
N ALA A 45 8.64 -2.07 -1.65
CA ALA A 45 9.47 -1.57 -0.57
C ALA A 45 8.64 -1.33 0.71
N ALA A 46 7.44 -0.76 0.60
CA ALA A 46 6.56 -0.51 1.74
C ALA A 46 6.13 -1.82 2.43
N VAL A 47 5.75 -2.84 1.65
CA VAL A 47 5.38 -4.16 2.21
C VAL A 47 6.59 -4.84 2.87
N TYR A 48 7.76 -4.75 2.26
CA TYR A 48 8.99 -5.30 2.82
C TYR A 48 9.36 -4.61 4.15
N ILE A 49 9.37 -3.29 4.18
CA ILE A 49 9.66 -2.51 5.39
C ILE A 49 8.65 -2.82 6.50
N LEU A 50 7.36 -2.94 6.16
CA LEU A 50 6.33 -3.30 7.11
C LEU A 50 6.58 -4.71 7.70
N GLY A 51 6.96 -5.67 6.88
CA GLY A 51 7.32 -7.02 7.32
C GLY A 51 8.52 -7.03 8.26
N GLU A 52 9.57 -6.29 7.92
CA GLU A 52 10.75 -6.13 8.79
C GLU A 52 10.41 -5.45 10.11
N TYR A 53 9.55 -4.43 10.09
CA TYR A 53 9.09 -3.78 11.31
C TYR A 53 8.31 -4.74 12.21
N ILE A 54 7.39 -5.55 11.65
CA ILE A 54 6.67 -6.58 12.39
C ILE A 54 7.66 -7.55 13.04
N ASN A 55 8.65 -8.04 12.30
CA ASN A 55 9.66 -8.96 12.82
C ASN A 55 10.50 -8.33 13.93
N TRP A 56 10.95 -7.09 13.73
CA TRP A 56 11.74 -6.38 14.73
C TRP A 56 10.96 -6.16 16.03
N MET A 57 9.70 -5.75 15.91
CA MET A 57 8.83 -5.47 17.06
C MET A 57 8.43 -6.74 17.82
N SER A 58 8.37 -7.91 17.17
CA SER A 58 8.02 -9.19 17.80
C SER A 58 8.87 -9.52 19.02
N ARG A 59 10.15 -9.14 18.99
CA ARG A 59 11.08 -9.32 20.13
C ARG A 59 10.64 -8.54 21.35
N SER A 60 10.12 -7.33 21.17
CA SER A 60 9.68 -6.45 22.27
C SER A 60 8.38 -6.95 22.94
N PHE A 61 7.57 -7.71 22.21
CA PHE A 61 6.31 -8.28 22.71
C PHE A 61 6.46 -9.70 23.26
N GLY A 62 7.69 -10.23 23.34
CA GLY A 62 7.98 -11.52 23.95
C GLY A 62 7.49 -12.71 23.11
N VAL A 63 7.45 -12.55 21.80
CA VAL A 63 7.17 -13.65 20.88
C VAL A 63 8.29 -14.68 21.01
N THR A 64 7.95 -15.90 21.43
CA THR A 64 8.88 -17.02 21.59
C THR A 64 8.86 -17.88 20.33
N GLY A 65 10.03 -18.31 19.86
CA GLY A 65 10.15 -19.18 18.68
C GLY A 65 11.47 -18.99 17.97
N ASP A 66 11.72 -19.82 16.96
CA ASP A 66 12.89 -19.71 16.12
C ASP A 66 12.90 -18.41 15.31
N GLU A 67 14.05 -17.79 15.17
CA GLU A 67 14.20 -16.49 14.50
C GLU A 67 13.78 -16.54 13.03
N SER A 68 14.09 -17.63 12.35
CA SER A 68 13.73 -17.87 10.95
C SER A 68 12.20 -17.99 10.77
N GLN A 69 11.54 -18.70 11.67
CA GLN A 69 10.08 -18.86 11.63
C GLN A 69 9.36 -17.54 11.88
N ARG A 70 9.79 -16.77 12.88
CA ARG A 70 9.21 -15.44 13.18
C ARG A 70 9.36 -14.47 12.01
N HIS A 71 10.51 -14.50 11.33
CA HIS A 71 10.76 -13.67 10.16
C HIS A 71 9.76 -14.00 9.04
N TYR A 72 9.51 -15.27 8.80
CA TYR A 72 8.51 -15.72 7.83
C TYR A 72 7.10 -15.28 8.21
N GLU A 73 6.71 -15.43 9.47
CA GLU A 73 5.37 -15.07 9.97
C GLU A 73 5.09 -13.57 9.86
N GLY A 74 6.06 -12.72 10.22
CA GLY A 74 5.92 -11.27 10.10
C GLY A 74 5.82 -10.80 8.65
N THR A 75 6.65 -11.36 7.77
CA THR A 75 6.59 -11.07 6.34
C THR A 75 5.27 -11.57 5.72
N ALA A 76 4.82 -12.77 6.09
CA ALA A 76 3.55 -13.31 5.66
C ALA A 76 2.38 -12.40 6.06
N LEU A 77 2.37 -11.92 7.32
CA LEU A 77 1.34 -11.01 7.79
C LEU A 77 1.33 -9.69 7.01
N ALA A 78 2.49 -9.10 6.74
CA ALA A 78 2.60 -7.88 5.93
C ALA A 78 2.02 -8.08 4.52
N VAL A 79 2.31 -9.19 3.88
CA VAL A 79 1.79 -9.52 2.55
C VAL A 79 0.28 -9.76 2.59
N TYR A 80 -0.22 -10.55 3.55
CA TYR A 80 -1.65 -10.82 3.68
C TYR A 80 -2.46 -9.56 3.97
N SER A 81 -2.00 -8.73 4.90
CA SER A 81 -2.69 -7.49 5.26
C SER A 81 -2.66 -6.44 4.14
N SER A 82 -1.67 -6.48 3.25
CA SER A 82 -1.58 -5.60 2.08
C SER A 82 -2.43 -6.09 0.89
N THR A 83 -2.84 -7.35 0.88
CA THR A 83 -3.59 -7.95 -0.25
C THR A 83 -4.89 -7.22 -0.58
N PRO A 84 -5.74 -6.80 0.38
CA PRO A 84 -6.96 -6.04 0.07
C PRO A 84 -6.68 -4.74 -0.66
N MET A 85 -5.63 -4.01 -0.26
CA MET A 85 -5.20 -2.79 -0.93
C MET A 85 -4.73 -3.04 -2.37
N MET A 86 -4.01 -4.14 -2.59
CA MET A 86 -3.56 -4.54 -3.92
C MET A 86 -4.73 -4.96 -4.82
N LEU A 87 -5.75 -5.62 -4.27
CA LEU A 87 -6.94 -6.00 -5.02
C LEU A 87 -7.82 -4.77 -5.31
N ALA A 88 -7.96 -3.87 -4.35
CA ALA A 88 -8.67 -2.61 -4.52
C ALA A 88 -8.10 -1.78 -5.68
N GLY A 89 -6.82 -1.94 -5.97
CA GLY A 89 -6.14 -1.27 -7.09
C GLY A 89 -6.76 -1.54 -8.46
N ILE A 90 -7.60 -2.57 -8.63
CA ILE A 90 -8.32 -2.81 -9.88
C ILE A 90 -9.26 -1.64 -10.25
N VAL A 91 -9.73 -0.90 -9.27
CA VAL A 91 -10.60 0.27 -9.48
C VAL A 91 -9.89 1.40 -10.22
N LEU A 92 -8.55 1.41 -10.25
CA LEU A 92 -7.74 2.39 -10.97
C LEU A 92 -7.90 2.33 -12.50
N ILE A 93 -8.53 1.27 -13.03
CA ILE A 93 -8.99 1.23 -14.43
C ILE A 93 -9.97 2.38 -14.71
N TYR A 94 -10.76 2.76 -13.72
CA TYR A 94 -11.73 3.85 -13.79
C TYR A 94 -11.34 4.94 -12.78
N PRO A 95 -10.42 5.86 -13.13
CA PRO A 95 -9.83 6.79 -12.18
C PRO A 95 -10.76 7.95 -11.82
N GLN A 96 -11.96 7.63 -11.30
CA GLN A 96 -12.87 8.58 -10.69
C GLN A 96 -12.51 8.75 -9.22
N LEU A 97 -12.17 9.96 -8.81
CA LEU A 97 -11.67 10.26 -7.47
C LEU A 97 -12.53 9.67 -6.34
N TRP A 98 -13.83 9.88 -6.40
CA TRP A 98 -14.75 9.41 -5.35
C TRP A 98 -14.88 7.89 -5.28
N VAL A 99 -14.90 7.22 -6.42
CA VAL A 99 -14.97 5.76 -6.50
C VAL A 99 -13.67 5.15 -5.98
N VAL A 100 -12.54 5.64 -6.46
CA VAL A 100 -11.21 5.20 -6.02
C VAL A 100 -11.05 5.41 -4.51
N ALA A 101 -11.35 6.61 -4.00
CA ALA A 101 -11.24 6.92 -2.58
C ALA A 101 -12.11 5.99 -1.73
N SER A 102 -13.38 5.76 -2.10
CA SER A 102 -14.29 4.89 -1.35
C SER A 102 -13.79 3.45 -1.28
N VAL A 103 -13.34 2.88 -2.41
CA VAL A 103 -12.84 1.51 -2.46
C VAL A 103 -11.54 1.35 -1.67
N PHE A 104 -10.62 2.32 -1.76
CA PHE A 104 -9.38 2.27 -0.99
C PHE A 104 -9.60 2.44 0.51
N ILE A 105 -10.57 3.27 0.94
CA ILE A 105 -10.94 3.38 2.36
C ILE A 105 -11.47 2.04 2.88
N LEU A 106 -12.38 1.39 2.15
CA LEU A 106 -12.91 0.08 2.54
C LEU A 106 -11.80 -0.99 2.61
N ALA A 107 -10.91 -1.00 1.63
CA ALA A 107 -9.76 -1.90 1.62
C ALA A 107 -8.81 -1.63 2.80
N ALA A 108 -8.57 -0.36 3.15
CA ALA A 108 -7.76 0.02 4.30
C ALA A 108 -8.39 -0.44 5.62
N CYS A 109 -9.68 -0.24 5.81
CA CYS A 109 -10.41 -0.74 6.97
C CYS A 109 -10.28 -2.27 7.12
N TYR A 110 -10.39 -3.00 6.00
CA TYR A 110 -10.23 -4.44 6.02
C TYR A 110 -8.77 -4.86 6.28
N SER A 111 -7.78 -4.15 5.75
CA SER A 111 -6.36 -4.38 6.05
C SER A 111 -6.05 -4.17 7.54
N VAL A 112 -6.62 -3.13 8.13
CA VAL A 112 -6.50 -2.87 9.58
C VAL A 112 -7.11 -4.02 10.39
N TYR A 113 -8.29 -4.49 10.02
CA TYR A 113 -8.92 -5.66 10.66
C TYR A 113 -8.01 -6.90 10.58
N LEU A 114 -7.41 -7.19 9.42
CA LEU A 114 -6.51 -8.32 9.25
C LEU A 114 -5.26 -8.23 10.13
N ILE A 115 -4.73 -7.02 10.37
CA ILE A 115 -3.59 -6.82 11.26
C ILE A 115 -4.00 -7.10 12.72
N TYR A 116 -5.15 -6.59 13.17
CA TYR A 116 -5.62 -6.80 14.55
C TYR A 116 -5.92 -8.28 14.87
N GLU A 117 -6.49 -9.01 13.93
CA GLU A 117 -6.75 -10.44 14.11
C GLU A 117 -5.51 -11.30 13.83
N GLY A 118 -4.69 -10.91 12.86
CA GLY A 118 -3.55 -11.71 12.42
C GLY A 118 -2.39 -11.72 13.44
N ILE A 119 -2.10 -10.59 14.09
CA ILE A 119 -0.98 -10.50 15.04
C ILE A 119 -1.13 -11.46 16.21
N PRO A 120 -2.24 -11.49 16.96
CA PRO A 120 -2.38 -12.44 18.07
C PRO A 120 -2.29 -13.90 17.65
N ILE A 121 -2.83 -14.22 16.47
CA ILE A 121 -2.88 -15.59 15.95
C ILE A 121 -1.50 -16.05 15.48
N LEU A 122 -0.86 -15.28 14.59
CA LEU A 122 0.42 -15.65 13.98
C LEU A 122 1.58 -15.56 14.97
N MET A 123 1.57 -14.56 15.84
CA MET A 123 2.62 -14.36 16.85
C MET A 123 2.36 -15.12 18.17
N ASN A 124 1.24 -15.84 18.26
CA ASN A 124 0.86 -16.62 19.43
C ASN A 124 0.98 -15.85 20.77
N ILE A 125 0.43 -14.63 20.80
CA ILE A 125 0.45 -13.75 21.97
C ILE A 125 -0.97 -13.45 22.47
N PRO A 126 -1.13 -13.10 23.77
CA PRO A 126 -2.42 -12.71 24.33
C PRO A 126 -3.02 -11.52 23.58
N LYS A 127 -4.36 -11.50 23.44
CA LYS A 127 -5.09 -10.46 22.67
C LYS A 127 -4.79 -9.04 23.16
N GLU A 128 -4.61 -8.84 24.46
CA GLU A 128 -4.30 -7.52 25.05
C GLU A 128 -2.96 -6.97 24.55
N ARG A 129 -1.93 -7.82 24.50
CA ARG A 129 -0.61 -7.46 23.95
C ARG A 129 -0.66 -7.33 22.44
N GLY A 130 -1.42 -8.21 21.78
CA GLY A 130 -1.65 -8.18 20.35
C GLY A 130 -2.28 -6.87 19.89
N PHE A 131 -3.19 -6.29 20.68
CA PHE A 131 -3.82 -5.01 20.36
C PHE A 131 -2.80 -3.85 20.31
N ILE A 132 -1.92 -3.75 21.31
CA ILE A 132 -0.88 -2.71 21.35
C ILE A 132 0.10 -2.89 20.20
N TYR A 133 0.50 -4.14 19.93
CA TYR A 133 1.39 -4.45 18.82
C TYR A 133 0.75 -4.10 17.47
N ALA A 134 -0.48 -4.51 17.21
CA ALA A 134 -1.22 -4.18 16.00
C ALA A 134 -1.33 -2.67 15.79
N SER A 135 -1.63 -1.92 16.85
CA SER A 135 -1.71 -0.46 16.79
C SER A 135 -0.39 0.17 16.37
N SER A 136 0.75 -0.34 16.87
CA SER A 136 2.06 0.15 16.45
C SER A 136 2.37 -0.16 14.98
N VAL A 137 2.00 -1.35 14.50
CA VAL A 137 2.17 -1.75 13.10
C VAL A 137 1.31 -0.88 12.17
N ILE A 138 0.07 -0.61 12.54
CA ILE A 138 -0.82 0.26 11.78
C ILE A 138 -0.27 1.69 11.73
N THR A 139 0.24 2.20 12.85
CA THR A 139 0.85 3.53 12.90
C THR A 139 2.04 3.64 11.94
N VAL A 140 2.93 2.63 11.92
CA VAL A 140 4.04 2.60 10.97
C VAL A 140 3.56 2.44 9.54
N GLY A 141 2.53 1.64 9.29
CA GLY A 141 1.90 1.53 7.97
C GLY A 141 1.37 2.87 7.46
N LEU A 142 0.73 3.66 8.31
CA LEU A 142 0.28 5.01 7.97
C LEU A 142 1.44 5.97 7.70
N VAL A 143 2.49 5.90 8.51
CA VAL A 143 3.72 6.70 8.28
C VAL A 143 4.35 6.34 6.95
N LEU A 144 4.47 5.06 6.61
CA LEU A 144 4.98 4.61 5.32
C LEU A 144 4.12 5.12 4.15
N ALA A 145 2.80 5.11 4.29
CA ALA A 145 1.90 5.67 3.28
C ALA A 145 2.17 7.17 3.05
N VAL A 146 2.33 7.94 4.13
CA VAL A 146 2.69 9.36 4.03
C VAL A 146 4.07 9.56 3.41
N VAL A 147 5.06 8.77 3.79
CA VAL A 147 6.42 8.82 3.20
C VAL A 147 6.38 8.58 1.70
N VAL A 148 5.62 7.59 1.23
CA VAL A 148 5.46 7.31 -0.21
C VAL A 148 4.81 8.49 -0.92
N LEU A 149 3.77 9.12 -0.34
CA LEU A 149 3.14 10.31 -0.92
C LEU A 149 4.13 11.47 -1.02
N VAL A 150 4.88 11.75 0.05
CA VAL A 150 5.90 12.83 0.07
C VAL A 150 7.01 12.55 -0.94
N ALA A 151 7.50 11.31 -1.00
CA ALA A 151 8.51 10.90 -1.99
C ALA A 151 8.01 11.11 -3.43
N THR A 152 6.74 10.79 -3.71
CA THR A 152 6.13 11.03 -5.01
C THR A 152 6.14 12.52 -5.38
N VAL A 153 5.78 13.40 -4.44
CA VAL A 153 5.80 14.86 -4.67
C VAL A 153 7.22 15.37 -4.93
N ILE A 154 8.22 14.86 -4.19
CA ILE A 154 9.63 15.23 -4.38
C ILE A 154 10.12 14.78 -5.76
N VAL A 155 9.81 13.56 -6.17
CA VAL A 155 10.17 13.03 -7.50
C VAL A 155 9.55 13.86 -8.62
N TRP A 156 8.29 14.28 -8.45
CA TRP A 156 7.63 15.17 -9.40
C TRP A 156 8.28 16.55 -9.46
N GLY A 157 8.65 17.10 -8.32
CA GLY A 157 9.40 18.38 -8.25
C GLY A 157 10.79 18.32 -8.88
N ALA A 158 11.40 17.13 -8.94
CA ALA A 158 12.68 16.89 -9.61
C ALA A 158 12.57 16.74 -11.14
N GLY A 159 11.38 16.90 -11.71
CA GLY A 159 11.16 16.85 -13.16
C GLY A 159 10.63 15.51 -13.71
N PHE A 160 10.39 14.52 -12.83
CA PHE A 160 9.78 13.23 -13.20
C PHE A 160 8.25 13.22 -13.00
N GLY A 161 7.63 14.39 -13.16
CA GLY A 161 6.19 14.54 -12.98
C GLY A 161 5.38 14.02 -14.17
N PRO A 162 4.04 13.99 -14.02
CA PRO A 162 3.14 13.54 -15.08
C PRO A 162 3.17 14.49 -16.27
N ILE A 163 3.34 13.94 -17.47
CA ILE A 163 3.23 14.66 -18.74
C ILE A 163 1.89 14.32 -19.37
N TYR A 164 1.09 15.34 -19.65
CA TYR A 164 -0.27 15.18 -20.15
C TYR A 164 -0.30 15.24 -21.69
N THR A 165 -1.24 14.46 -22.26
CA THR A 165 -1.58 14.58 -23.68
C THR A 165 -2.60 15.72 -23.84
N ASN A 166 -2.35 16.64 -24.75
CA ASN A 166 -3.31 17.65 -25.16
C ASN A 166 -4.47 17.05 -25.95
#